data_bc98a3efc8180359b7e5ee72f66dbcbe
#
_entry.id   bc98a3efc8180359b7e5ee72f66dbcbe
#
_cell.length_a   1.000
_cell.length_b   1.000
_cell.length_c   1.000
_cell.angle_alpha   90.00
_cell.angle_beta   90.00
_cell.angle_gamma   90.00
#
_symmetry.space_group_name_H-M   'P 1'
#
loop_
_entity.id
_entity.type
_entity.pdbx_description
1 polymer ?
#
loop_
_entity_poly.entity_id
_entity_poly.type
_entity_poly.pdbx_seq_one_letter_code
_entity_poly.pdbx_strand_id
1 'polypeptide(L)'
;MVLITRGTDHELSSVAFTIANGGLTAGLQVSIFLTSVAVDLVRKRAAALTQVPPLEPLDAMIEDFLKRGGNLWACTPCVKARGYEAGDLRDGVTITGASKMHELIKQGAATLSF
;
A
#
# COMPACT_ATOMS: atom_id res chain seq x y z
N MET A 1 3.16 7.38 -7.66
CA MET A 1 1.95 7.28 -6.82
C MET A 1 1.14 6.08 -7.24
N VAL A 2 0.85 5.18 -6.32
CA VAL A 2 0.07 3.96 -6.61
C VAL A 2 -1.16 3.98 -5.71
N LEU A 3 -2.34 3.85 -6.30
CA LEU A 3 -3.61 3.75 -5.59
C LEU A 3 -4.06 2.29 -5.59
N ILE A 4 -4.33 1.73 -4.42
CA ILE A 4 -4.79 0.35 -4.29
C ILE A 4 -6.16 0.32 -3.63
N THR A 5 -7.09 -0.41 -4.24
CA THR A 5 -8.47 -0.56 -3.77
C THR A 5 -8.87 -2.00 -3.46
N ARG A 6 -7.99 -2.97 -3.74
CA ARG A 6 -8.25 -4.41 -3.57
C ARG A 6 -7.61 -4.93 -2.29
N GLY A 7 -8.24 -5.93 -1.68
CA GLY A 7 -7.78 -6.54 -0.45
C GLY A 7 -6.77 -7.69 -0.63
N THR A 8 -6.54 -8.43 0.45
CA THR A 8 -5.54 -9.51 0.50
C THR A 8 -5.89 -10.71 -0.40
N ASP A 9 -7.14 -10.87 -0.72
CA ASP A 9 -7.67 -11.98 -1.53
C ASP A 9 -7.67 -11.68 -3.04
N HIS A 10 -7.20 -10.52 -3.47
CA HIS A 10 -7.19 -10.13 -4.87
C HIS A 10 -5.77 -10.06 -5.43
N GLU A 11 -5.52 -10.75 -6.55
CA GLU A 11 -4.18 -10.82 -7.15
C GLU A 11 -3.61 -9.44 -7.53
N LEU A 12 -4.46 -8.47 -7.89
CA LEU A 12 -4.01 -7.13 -8.25
C LEU A 12 -3.31 -6.42 -7.10
N SER A 13 -3.57 -6.79 -5.85
CA SER A 13 -2.83 -6.25 -4.71
C SER A 13 -1.36 -6.68 -4.75
N SER A 14 -1.10 -7.94 -5.08
CA SER A 14 0.26 -8.44 -5.26
C SER A 14 0.94 -7.82 -6.48
N VAL A 15 0.20 -7.65 -7.58
CA VAL A 15 0.70 -6.96 -8.77
C VAL A 15 1.08 -5.51 -8.43
N ALA A 16 0.24 -4.81 -7.68
CA ALA A 16 0.49 -3.42 -7.31
C ALA A 16 1.78 -3.25 -6.51
N PHE A 17 2.04 -4.12 -5.54
CA PHE A 17 3.28 -4.07 -4.76
C PHE A 17 4.50 -4.48 -5.58
N THR A 18 4.34 -5.43 -6.51
CA THR A 18 5.40 -5.77 -7.47
C THR A 18 5.80 -4.55 -8.30
N ILE A 19 4.83 -3.84 -8.85
CA ILE A 19 5.06 -2.64 -9.66
C ILE A 19 5.64 -1.51 -8.81
N ALA A 20 5.14 -1.32 -7.60
CA ALA A 20 5.63 -0.28 -6.69
C ALA A 20 7.11 -0.52 -6.34
N ASN A 21 7.49 -1.74 -6.01
CA ASN A 21 8.87 -2.11 -5.73
C ASN A 21 9.76 -1.96 -6.99
N GLY A 22 9.22 -2.27 -8.17
CA GLY A 22 9.88 -1.98 -9.43
C GLY A 22 10.18 -0.50 -9.62
N GLY A 23 9.27 0.38 -9.22
CA GLY A 23 9.47 1.83 -9.22
C GLY A 23 10.64 2.25 -8.34
N LEU A 24 10.73 1.71 -7.12
CA LEU A 24 11.87 1.95 -6.23
C LEU A 24 13.18 1.48 -6.86
N THR A 25 13.18 0.31 -7.48
CA THR A 25 14.35 -0.23 -8.20
C THR A 25 14.78 0.68 -9.33
N ALA A 26 13.83 1.30 -10.03
CA ALA A 26 14.10 2.27 -11.10
C ALA A 26 14.57 3.65 -10.59
N GLY A 27 14.67 3.83 -9.27
CA GLY A 27 15.12 5.09 -8.67
C GLY A 27 14.02 6.12 -8.46
N LEU A 28 12.77 5.74 -8.60
CA LEU A 28 11.64 6.64 -8.36
C LEU A 28 11.32 6.73 -6.86
N GLN A 29 10.77 7.87 -6.46
CA GLN A 29 10.09 7.98 -5.19
C GLN A 29 8.68 7.44 -5.35
N VAL A 30 8.32 6.43 -4.56
CA VAL A 30 7.04 5.76 -4.68
C VAL A 30 6.24 5.92 -3.39
N SER A 31 4.99 6.33 -3.55
CA SER A 31 4.01 6.40 -2.46
C SER A 31 2.80 5.56 -2.84
N ILE A 32 2.32 4.77 -1.89
CA ILE A 32 1.12 3.94 -2.04
C ILE A 32 0.03 4.51 -1.14
N PHE A 33 -1.17 4.69 -1.70
CA PHE A 33 -2.36 5.06 -0.95
C PHE A 33 -3.36 3.91 -0.99
N LEU A 34 -3.68 3.37 0.19
CA LEU A 34 -4.63 2.27 0.35
C LEU A 34 -5.99 2.83 0.74
N THR A 35 -7.01 2.50 -0.03
CA THR A 35 -8.38 2.92 0.25
C THR A 35 -9.33 1.73 0.21
N SER A 36 -10.55 1.89 0.74
CA SER A 36 -11.54 0.82 0.77
C SER A 36 -10.98 -0.42 1.48
N VAL A 37 -11.26 -1.60 0.98
CA VAL A 37 -10.79 -2.87 1.57
C VAL A 37 -9.25 -3.02 1.52
N ALA A 38 -8.56 -2.24 0.71
CA ALA A 38 -7.10 -2.30 0.63
C ALA A 38 -6.41 -1.91 1.95
N VAL A 39 -7.07 -1.20 2.86
CA VAL A 39 -6.49 -0.91 4.18
C VAL A 39 -6.25 -2.19 4.99
N ASP A 40 -6.93 -3.28 4.66
CA ASP A 40 -6.70 -4.58 5.29
C ASP A 40 -5.31 -5.16 4.97
N LEU A 41 -4.71 -4.74 3.84
CA LEU A 41 -3.37 -5.22 3.44
C LEU A 41 -2.30 -4.92 4.50
N VAL A 42 -2.50 -3.85 5.27
CA VAL A 42 -1.52 -3.40 6.26
C VAL A 42 -1.92 -3.70 7.70
N ARG A 43 -3.03 -4.42 7.92
CA ARG A 43 -3.29 -5.00 9.23
C ARG A 43 -2.18 -5.98 9.56
N LYS A 44 -1.77 -6.00 10.83
CA LYS A 44 -0.75 -6.96 11.29
C LYS A 44 -1.17 -8.38 10.92
N ARG A 45 -0.28 -9.11 10.24
CA ARG A 45 -0.45 -10.51 9.80
C ARG A 45 -1.50 -10.75 8.71
N ALA A 46 -2.21 -9.73 8.23
CA ALA A 46 -3.26 -9.93 7.24
C ALA A 46 -2.75 -10.50 5.91
N ALA A 47 -1.56 -10.10 5.48
CA ALA A 47 -0.95 -10.55 4.22
C ALA A 47 -0.09 -11.82 4.35
N ALA A 48 0.00 -12.42 5.53
CA ALA A 48 0.94 -13.49 5.83
C ALA A 48 0.77 -14.75 4.95
N LEU A 49 -0.46 -15.03 4.50
CA LEU A 49 -0.75 -16.23 3.69
C LEU A 49 -1.00 -15.91 2.22
N THR A 50 -0.85 -14.65 1.79
CA THR A 50 -1.14 -14.26 0.42
C THR A 50 0.09 -14.43 -0.46
N GLN A 51 -0.03 -15.28 -1.46
CA GLN A 51 0.97 -15.43 -2.53
C GLN A 51 0.28 -15.80 -3.82
N VAL A 52 0.58 -15.06 -4.89
CA VAL A 52 0.06 -15.29 -6.24
C VAL A 52 1.23 -15.67 -7.15
N PRO A 53 1.43 -16.96 -7.46
CA PRO A 53 2.53 -17.37 -8.34
C PRO A 53 2.43 -16.69 -9.71
N PRO A 54 3.54 -16.26 -10.33
CA PRO A 54 4.93 -16.42 -9.89
C PRO A 54 5.45 -15.27 -9.00
N LEU A 55 4.56 -14.42 -8.48
CA LEU A 55 4.95 -13.28 -7.66
C LEU A 55 5.43 -13.72 -6.29
N GLU A 56 6.21 -12.87 -5.63
CA GLU A 56 6.67 -13.10 -4.26
C GLU A 56 5.51 -13.05 -3.26
N PRO A 57 5.68 -13.62 -2.06
CA PRO A 57 4.68 -13.47 -0.99
C PRO A 57 4.37 -11.99 -0.73
N LEU A 58 3.09 -11.65 -0.61
CA LEU A 58 2.65 -10.27 -0.44
C LEU A 58 3.27 -9.62 0.81
N ASP A 59 3.33 -10.35 1.91
CA ASP A 59 3.91 -9.83 3.14
C ASP A 59 5.37 -9.41 2.97
N ALA A 60 6.17 -10.22 2.27
CA ALA A 60 7.56 -9.92 1.96
C ALA A 60 7.68 -8.67 1.06
N MET A 61 6.79 -8.51 0.10
CA MET A 61 6.80 -7.35 -0.80
C MET A 61 6.44 -6.05 -0.07
N ILE A 62 5.49 -6.09 0.86
CA ILE A 62 5.11 -4.94 1.68
C ILE A 62 6.29 -4.54 2.58
N GLU A 63 6.92 -5.51 3.22
CA GLU A 63 8.08 -5.27 4.08
C GLU A 63 9.25 -4.67 3.30
N ASP A 64 9.55 -5.22 2.12
CA ASP A 64 10.59 -4.70 1.24
C ASP A 64 10.31 -3.25 0.82
N PHE A 65 9.06 -2.95 0.45
CA PHE A 65 8.63 -1.60 0.08
C PHE A 65 8.92 -0.60 1.21
N LEU A 66 8.56 -0.95 2.44
CA LEU A 66 8.80 -0.08 3.61
C LEU A 66 10.29 0.06 3.93
N LYS A 67 11.05 -1.03 3.89
CA LYS A 67 12.51 -1.00 4.15
C LYS A 67 13.26 -0.14 3.14
N ARG A 68 12.79 -0.10 1.90
CA ARG A 68 13.42 0.67 0.83
C ARG A 68 12.99 2.13 0.80
N GLY A 69 12.22 2.58 1.80
CA GLY A 69 11.82 3.96 1.97
C GLY A 69 10.56 4.37 1.22
N GLY A 70 9.78 3.43 0.74
CA GLY A 70 8.47 3.71 0.16
C GLY A 70 7.50 4.26 1.19
N ASN A 71 6.64 5.19 0.78
CA ASN A 71 5.58 5.72 1.64
C ASN A 71 4.33 4.87 1.51
N LEU A 72 3.82 4.38 2.63
CA LEU A 72 2.62 3.55 2.66
C LEU A 72 1.57 4.21 3.53
N TRP A 73 0.48 4.64 2.89
CA TRP A 73 -0.59 5.42 3.52
C TRP A 73 -1.89 4.65 3.50
N ALA A 74 -2.61 4.67 4.64
CA ALA A 74 -3.94 4.08 4.77
C ALA A 74 -4.98 5.19 4.94
N CYS A 75 -6.06 5.09 4.17
CA CYS A 75 -7.14 6.07 4.14
C CYS A 75 -7.83 6.18 5.50
N THR A 76 -7.88 7.37 6.07
CA THR A 76 -8.46 7.64 7.39
C THR A 76 -9.90 7.14 7.55
N PRO A 77 -10.86 7.53 6.69
CA PRO A 77 -12.24 7.05 6.86
C PRO A 77 -12.36 5.54 6.68
N CYS A 78 -11.55 4.93 5.82
CA CYS A 78 -11.59 3.47 5.61
C CYS A 78 -11.08 2.69 6.82
N VAL A 79 -10.03 3.20 7.45
CA VAL A 79 -9.48 2.64 8.70
C VAL A 79 -10.49 2.79 9.84
N LYS A 80 -11.08 3.98 9.99
CA LYS A 80 -12.06 4.26 11.03
C LYS A 80 -13.34 3.44 10.89
N ALA A 81 -13.85 3.30 9.66
CA ALA A 81 -15.05 2.51 9.39
C ALA A 81 -14.89 1.05 9.80
N ARG A 82 -13.65 0.53 9.79
CA ARG A 82 -13.33 -0.84 10.19
C ARG A 82 -12.94 -0.97 11.66
N GLY A 83 -12.92 0.14 12.40
CA GLY A 83 -12.54 0.14 13.80
C GLY A 83 -11.05 -0.11 14.06
N TYR A 84 -10.20 0.12 13.06
CA TYR A 84 -8.76 -0.07 13.23
C TYR A 84 -8.12 1.17 13.86
N GLU A 85 -7.19 0.92 14.77
CA GLU A 85 -6.32 1.93 15.36
C GLU A 85 -4.90 1.74 14.81
N ALA A 86 -4.03 2.72 15.05
CA ALA A 86 -2.65 2.66 14.59
C ALA A 86 -1.91 1.40 15.05
N GLY A 87 -2.21 0.90 16.25
CA GLY A 87 -1.63 -0.32 16.80
C GLY A 87 -2.05 -1.60 16.09
N ASP A 88 -3.14 -1.57 15.32
CA ASP A 88 -3.63 -2.72 14.54
C ASP A 88 -2.93 -2.85 13.20
N LEU A 89 -2.21 -1.81 12.78
CA LEU A 89 -1.52 -1.75 11.50
C LEU A 89 -0.01 -2.01 11.69
N ARG A 90 0.63 -2.54 10.64
CA ARG A 90 2.08 -2.77 10.70
C ARG A 90 2.84 -1.45 10.85
N ASP A 91 4.04 -1.53 11.45
CA ASP A 91 4.90 -0.38 11.62
C ASP A 91 5.29 0.22 10.26
N GLY A 92 5.39 1.55 10.22
CA GLY A 92 5.75 2.27 9.01
C GLY A 92 4.56 2.76 8.18
N VAL A 93 3.33 2.33 8.51
CA VAL A 93 2.12 2.79 7.85
C VAL A 93 1.65 4.11 8.47
N THR A 94 1.32 5.09 7.63
CA THR A 94 0.75 6.36 8.07
C THR A 94 -0.74 6.39 7.73
N ILE A 95 -1.58 6.69 8.71
CA ILE A 95 -3.02 6.91 8.50
C ILE A 95 -3.20 8.36 8.10
N THR A 96 -3.72 8.61 6.90
CA THR A 96 -3.89 9.96 6.38
C THR A 96 -5.05 10.03 5.39
N GLY A 97 -5.44 11.25 5.00
CA GLY A 97 -6.51 11.47 4.04
C GLY A 97 -6.03 11.61 2.59
N ALA A 98 -6.98 11.64 1.67
CA ALA A 98 -6.70 11.75 0.24
C ALA A 98 -5.97 13.06 -0.14
N SER A 99 -6.06 14.09 0.70
CA SER A 99 -5.32 15.35 0.46
C SER A 99 -3.82 15.12 0.35
N LYS A 100 -3.29 14.13 1.09
CA LYS A 100 -1.87 13.78 1.02
C LYS A 100 -1.49 13.23 -0.36
N MET A 101 -2.37 12.41 -0.93
CA MET A 101 -2.21 11.92 -2.30
C MET A 101 -2.24 13.08 -3.31
N HIS A 102 -3.19 13.99 -3.16
CA HIS A 102 -3.34 15.13 -4.06
C HIS A 102 -2.17 16.11 -3.99
N GLU A 103 -1.51 16.24 -2.85
CA GLU A 103 -0.28 17.03 -2.75
C GLU A 103 0.79 16.52 -3.72
N LEU A 104 0.96 15.21 -3.83
CA LEU A 104 1.91 14.62 -4.77
C LEU A 104 1.50 14.83 -6.23
N ILE A 105 0.21 14.66 -6.53
CA ILE A 105 -0.32 14.91 -7.87
C ILE A 105 -0.07 16.35 -8.27
N LYS A 106 -0.30 17.30 -7.36
CA LYS A 106 -0.06 18.72 -7.58
C LYS A 106 1.42 19.01 -7.89
N GLN A 107 2.33 18.22 -7.32
CA GLN A 107 3.78 18.33 -7.56
C GLN A 107 4.23 17.61 -8.84
N GLY A 108 3.31 17.02 -9.60
CA GLY A 108 3.60 16.37 -10.87
C GLY A 108 3.80 14.86 -10.81
N ALA A 109 3.42 14.20 -9.72
CA ALA A 109 3.53 12.75 -9.62
C ALA A 109 2.63 12.05 -10.65
N ALA A 110 3.17 11.06 -11.35
CA ALA A 110 2.37 10.14 -12.14
C ALA A 110 1.59 9.19 -11.22
N THR A 111 0.43 8.72 -11.64
CA THR A 111 -0.42 7.83 -10.85
C THR A 111 -0.74 6.53 -11.58
N LEU A 112 -0.74 5.42 -10.82
CA LEU A 112 -1.21 4.12 -11.26
C LEU A 112 -2.28 3.65 -10.26
N SER A 113 -3.31 2.96 -10.76
CA SER A 113 -4.43 2.48 -9.92
C SER A 113 -4.66 0.98 -10.11
N PHE A 114 -4.92 0.32 -9.00
CA PHE A 114 -5.18 -1.13 -8.97
C PHE A 114 -6.38 -1.48 -8.13
#